data_1b2fabed2b3768ec5eec66e8eea25374
#
_entry.id   1b2fabed2b3768ec5eec66e8eea25374
#
_cell.length_a   1.000
_cell.length_b   1.000
_cell.length_c   1.000
_cell.angle_alpha   90.00
_cell.angle_beta   90.00
_cell.angle_gamma   90.00
#
_symmetry.space_group_name_H-M   'P 1'
#
loop_
_entity.id
_entity.type
_entity.pdbx_description
1 polymer ?
#
loop_
_entity_poly.entity_id
_entity_poly.type
_entity_poly.pdbx_seq_one_letter_code
_entity_poly.pdbx_strand_id
1 'polypeptide(L)'
;MTSWLNLEGKTAVVTGGASGIGKTVAQSFLDNGANVVVCDMNPDEPEFELGGSRGKLLYVVTDVTKAESVTAMVEKAKAAFGKLDILVNNAGINIPCLLVDPKDPHGKYELSERVYDKVTSVNIKGVYLMAQALGHEFVRNGSGVIINMSSESGLEGSEGQSIYAATKNAVNSFTRSWSKELGRYNVRVVGVAPGILEATGLRTLAYEEALSYTRGITVEDLRKGYKNTKTTPLGRSGKLTEVANLVLFLASDRASYIHGVTYNVAGGKTRG
;
A
#
# COMPACT_ATOMS: atom_id res chain seq x y z
N MET A 1 -3.47 -30.05 7.01
CA MET A 1 -2.08 -29.67 6.68
C MET A 1 -1.97 -28.18 6.96
N THR A 2 -1.00 -27.75 7.77
CA THR A 2 -0.72 -26.32 7.97
C THR A 2 -0.28 -25.71 6.64
N SER A 3 -0.87 -24.56 6.26
CA SER A 3 -0.44 -23.80 5.09
C SER A 3 1.07 -23.53 5.17
N TRP A 4 1.79 -23.60 4.05
CA TRP A 4 3.23 -23.31 3.99
C TRP A 4 3.58 -21.93 4.59
N LEU A 5 2.71 -20.94 4.49
CA LEU A 5 2.91 -19.58 5.02
C LEU A 5 2.65 -19.48 6.52
N ASN A 6 1.91 -20.40 7.12
CA ASN A 6 1.59 -20.42 8.55
C ASN A 6 0.97 -19.10 9.05
N LEU A 7 -0.04 -18.60 8.29
CA LEU A 7 -0.76 -17.36 8.61
C LEU A 7 -2.07 -17.60 9.37
N GLU A 8 -2.49 -18.86 9.50
CA GLU A 8 -3.72 -19.24 10.20
C GLU A 8 -3.73 -18.70 11.64
N GLY A 9 -4.81 -17.99 11.99
CA GLY A 9 -4.99 -17.38 13.31
C GLY A 9 -4.19 -16.10 13.59
N LYS A 10 -3.27 -15.68 12.71
CA LYS A 10 -2.64 -14.35 12.79
C LYS A 10 -3.65 -13.27 12.42
N THR A 11 -3.48 -12.08 12.96
CA THR A 11 -4.34 -10.93 12.64
C THR A 11 -3.58 -9.89 11.83
N ALA A 12 -4.05 -9.63 10.62
CA ALA A 12 -3.51 -8.61 9.71
C ALA A 12 -4.42 -7.38 9.65
N VAL A 13 -3.83 -6.20 9.78
CA VAL A 13 -4.48 -4.90 9.56
C VAL A 13 -4.06 -4.37 8.20
N VAL A 14 -5.00 -4.14 7.28
CA VAL A 14 -4.74 -3.68 5.91
C VAL A 14 -5.42 -2.34 5.69
N THR A 15 -4.64 -1.28 5.45
CA THR A 15 -5.17 0.06 5.15
C THR A 15 -5.45 0.24 3.67
N GLY A 16 -6.49 1.00 3.31
CA GLY A 16 -6.94 1.12 1.93
C GLY A 16 -7.40 -0.23 1.37
N GLY A 17 -8.03 -1.04 2.22
CA GLY A 17 -8.38 -2.42 1.93
C GLY A 17 -9.72 -2.62 1.24
N ALA A 18 -10.48 -1.55 0.94
CA ALA A 18 -11.76 -1.66 0.27
C ALA A 18 -11.65 -1.91 -1.25
N SER A 19 -10.49 -1.67 -1.85
CA SER A 19 -10.31 -1.81 -3.30
C SER A 19 -8.87 -2.18 -3.71
N GLY A 20 -8.69 -2.52 -4.98
CA GLY A 20 -7.38 -2.69 -5.62
C GLY A 20 -6.44 -3.63 -4.89
N ILE A 21 -5.18 -3.23 -4.74
CA ILE A 21 -4.13 -4.04 -4.10
C ILE A 21 -4.54 -4.40 -2.66
N GLY A 22 -5.04 -3.42 -1.89
CA GLY A 22 -5.42 -3.64 -0.49
C GLY A 22 -6.51 -4.70 -0.33
N LYS A 23 -7.56 -4.65 -1.17
CA LYS A 23 -8.62 -5.67 -1.16
C LYS A 23 -8.09 -7.05 -1.53
N THR A 24 -7.24 -7.13 -2.56
CA THR A 24 -6.63 -8.40 -2.97
C THR A 24 -5.73 -8.98 -1.88
N VAL A 25 -4.95 -8.13 -1.19
CA VAL A 25 -4.12 -8.53 -0.05
C VAL A 25 -5.00 -9.03 1.11
N ALA A 26 -6.06 -8.30 1.45
CA ALA A 26 -6.99 -8.68 2.51
C ALA A 26 -7.66 -10.03 2.21
N GLN A 27 -8.17 -10.22 0.98
CA GLN A 27 -8.73 -11.50 0.55
C GLN A 27 -7.70 -12.63 0.64
N SER A 28 -6.48 -12.38 0.17
CA SER A 28 -5.43 -13.41 0.21
C SER A 28 -5.05 -13.80 1.64
N PHE A 29 -5.08 -12.88 2.61
CA PHE A 29 -4.91 -13.21 4.03
C PHE A 29 -6.06 -14.09 4.54
N LEU A 30 -7.31 -13.75 4.23
CA LEU A 30 -8.49 -14.55 4.59
C LEU A 30 -8.40 -15.96 4.03
N ASP A 31 -8.04 -16.11 2.76
CA ASP A 31 -7.87 -17.41 2.08
C ASP A 31 -6.80 -18.28 2.74
N ASN A 32 -5.82 -17.66 3.42
CA ASN A 32 -4.77 -18.34 4.18
C ASN A 32 -5.09 -18.49 5.68
N GLY A 33 -6.34 -18.25 6.08
CA GLY A 33 -6.82 -18.48 7.45
C GLY A 33 -6.46 -17.38 8.46
N ALA A 34 -5.92 -16.26 8.02
CA ALA A 34 -5.66 -15.12 8.90
C ALA A 34 -6.94 -14.32 9.18
N ASN A 35 -7.06 -13.76 10.38
CA ASN A 35 -8.03 -12.71 10.65
C ASN A 35 -7.59 -11.42 9.99
N VAL A 36 -8.53 -10.65 9.44
CA VAL A 36 -8.22 -9.41 8.72
C VAL A 36 -9.06 -8.24 9.23
N VAL A 37 -8.38 -7.17 9.60
CA VAL A 37 -8.98 -5.86 9.82
C VAL A 37 -8.77 -5.03 8.57
N VAL A 38 -9.84 -4.76 7.83
CA VAL A 38 -9.83 -3.88 6.66
C VAL A 38 -10.14 -2.47 7.11
N CYS A 39 -9.20 -1.56 6.87
CA CYS A 39 -9.32 -0.14 7.18
C CYS A 39 -9.47 0.67 5.89
N ASP A 40 -10.53 1.44 5.76
CA ASP A 40 -10.73 2.32 4.60
C ASP A 40 -11.57 3.55 4.99
N MET A 41 -11.48 4.61 4.20
CA MET A 41 -12.35 5.78 4.35
C MET A 41 -13.75 5.57 3.76
N ASN A 42 -13.90 4.59 2.86
CA ASN A 42 -15.21 4.25 2.30
C ASN A 42 -16.13 3.75 3.42
N PRO A 43 -17.34 4.32 3.62
CA PRO A 43 -18.28 3.80 4.59
C PRO A 43 -18.90 2.45 4.17
N ASP A 44 -18.89 2.14 2.89
CA ASP A 44 -19.46 0.92 2.34
C ASP A 44 -18.44 -0.22 2.39
N GLU A 45 -18.75 -1.24 3.19
CA GLU A 45 -17.94 -2.46 3.27
C GLU A 45 -18.02 -3.22 1.94
N PRO A 46 -16.88 -3.50 1.28
CA PRO A 46 -16.90 -4.29 0.05
C PRO A 46 -17.12 -5.77 0.35
N GLU A 47 -17.72 -6.47 -0.61
CA GLU A 47 -17.84 -7.92 -0.51
C GLU A 47 -16.48 -8.63 -0.52
N PHE A 48 -16.32 -9.60 0.39
CA PHE A 48 -15.20 -10.53 0.47
C PHE A 48 -15.71 -11.96 0.36
N GLU A 49 -14.92 -12.82 -0.27
CA GLU A 49 -15.22 -14.25 -0.35
C GLU A 49 -14.85 -14.94 0.96
N LEU A 50 -15.83 -15.27 1.78
CA LEU A 50 -15.59 -15.93 3.07
C LEU A 50 -15.81 -17.45 3.02
N GLY A 51 -16.27 -17.97 1.87
CA GLY A 51 -16.60 -19.39 1.69
C GLY A 51 -15.36 -20.28 1.78
N GLY A 52 -15.25 -21.02 2.90
CA GLY A 52 -14.11 -21.92 3.16
C GLY A 52 -12.94 -21.30 3.91
N SER A 53 -12.94 -19.99 4.13
CA SER A 53 -11.96 -19.30 4.97
C SER A 53 -12.16 -19.64 6.45
N ARG A 54 -11.05 -19.89 7.17
CA ARG A 54 -11.04 -20.00 8.64
C ARG A 54 -10.80 -18.65 9.30
N GLY A 55 -10.35 -17.66 8.53
CA GLY A 55 -10.13 -16.29 8.98
C GLY A 55 -11.43 -15.53 9.16
N LYS A 56 -11.42 -14.54 10.03
CA LYS A 56 -12.54 -13.62 10.28
C LYS A 56 -12.21 -12.24 9.74
N LEU A 57 -13.23 -11.55 9.24
CA LEU A 57 -13.13 -10.19 8.73
C LEU A 57 -13.73 -9.19 9.71
N LEU A 58 -13.07 -8.05 9.88
CA LEU A 58 -13.59 -6.85 10.53
C LEU A 58 -13.35 -5.65 9.59
N TYR A 59 -14.40 -4.98 9.18
CA TYR A 59 -14.32 -3.73 8.46
C TYR A 59 -14.40 -2.54 9.42
N VAL A 60 -13.47 -1.58 9.30
CA VAL A 60 -13.46 -0.38 10.14
C VAL A 60 -13.25 0.86 9.27
N VAL A 61 -14.25 1.73 9.22
CA VAL A 61 -14.11 3.04 8.58
C VAL A 61 -13.01 3.82 9.31
N THR A 62 -11.93 4.14 8.59
CA THR A 62 -10.72 4.70 9.18
C THR A 62 -10.11 5.76 8.28
N ASP A 63 -9.98 6.99 8.78
CA ASP A 63 -9.16 8.03 8.19
C ASP A 63 -7.73 7.92 8.76
N VAL A 64 -6.82 7.37 7.98
CA VAL A 64 -5.41 7.19 8.39
C VAL A 64 -4.69 8.51 8.68
N THR A 65 -5.22 9.65 8.23
CA THR A 65 -4.63 10.98 8.47
C THR A 65 -4.96 11.56 9.84
N LYS A 66 -5.85 10.89 10.59
CA LYS A 66 -6.37 11.32 11.90
C LYS A 66 -5.94 10.34 13.00
N ALA A 67 -5.16 10.82 13.96
CA ALA A 67 -4.65 9.99 15.06
C ALA A 67 -5.78 9.34 15.88
N GLU A 68 -6.86 10.10 16.14
CA GLU A 68 -8.03 9.61 16.86
C GLU A 68 -8.76 8.48 16.12
N SER A 69 -8.86 8.57 14.78
CA SER A 69 -9.46 7.51 13.95
C SER A 69 -8.61 6.23 13.97
N VAL A 70 -7.30 6.39 13.88
CA VAL A 70 -6.34 5.27 13.97
C VAL A 70 -6.43 4.60 15.35
N THR A 71 -6.45 5.38 16.43
CA THR A 71 -6.56 4.84 17.79
C THR A 71 -7.87 4.06 17.96
N ALA A 72 -9.00 4.64 17.54
CA ALA A 72 -10.30 3.97 17.63
C ALA A 72 -10.34 2.66 16.83
N MET A 73 -9.67 2.61 15.65
CA MET A 73 -9.54 1.40 14.85
C MET A 73 -8.74 0.33 15.61
N VAL A 74 -7.59 0.68 16.19
CA VAL A 74 -6.75 -0.26 16.95
C VAL A 74 -7.53 -0.88 18.12
N GLU A 75 -8.30 -0.07 18.88
CA GLU A 75 -9.11 -0.58 19.98
C GLU A 75 -10.21 -1.54 19.49
N LYS A 76 -10.90 -1.22 18.40
CA LYS A 76 -11.89 -2.13 17.77
C LYS A 76 -11.24 -3.44 17.32
N ALA A 77 -10.08 -3.36 16.67
CA ALA A 77 -9.34 -4.52 16.20
C ALA A 77 -8.91 -5.44 17.35
N LYS A 78 -8.40 -4.84 18.45
CA LYS A 78 -8.03 -5.57 19.67
C LYS A 78 -9.23 -6.20 20.37
N ALA A 79 -10.35 -5.50 20.44
CA ALA A 79 -11.58 -6.04 21.01
C ALA A 79 -12.09 -7.27 20.23
N ALA A 80 -11.95 -7.26 18.90
CA ALA A 80 -12.41 -8.36 18.04
C ALA A 80 -11.46 -9.57 18.04
N PHE A 81 -10.14 -9.33 18.01
CA PHE A 81 -9.15 -10.38 17.74
C PHE A 81 -8.07 -10.56 18.81
N GLY A 82 -8.04 -9.68 19.80
CA GLY A 82 -7.05 -9.69 20.89
C GLY A 82 -5.68 -9.22 20.41
N LYS A 83 -4.92 -10.10 19.75
CA LYS A 83 -3.57 -9.81 19.28
C LYS A 83 -3.57 -9.34 17.82
N LEU A 84 -2.77 -8.31 17.54
CA LEU A 84 -2.48 -7.85 16.18
C LEU A 84 -1.03 -8.24 15.83
N ASP A 85 -0.81 -8.81 14.65
CA ASP A 85 0.48 -9.40 14.25
C ASP A 85 1.11 -8.73 13.05
N ILE A 86 0.29 -8.22 12.11
CA ILE A 86 0.74 -7.72 10.81
C ILE A 86 0.06 -6.39 10.52
N LEU A 87 0.83 -5.41 10.04
CA LEU A 87 0.32 -4.16 9.45
C LEU A 87 0.74 -4.09 7.98
N VAL A 88 -0.23 -3.88 7.09
CA VAL A 88 0.02 -3.53 5.69
C VAL A 88 -0.41 -2.07 5.47
N ASN A 89 0.57 -1.17 5.41
CA ASN A 89 0.40 0.23 5.08
C ASN A 89 0.21 0.37 3.56
N ASN A 90 -1.03 0.14 3.08
CA ASN A 90 -1.36 0.18 1.66
C ASN A 90 -2.15 1.44 1.27
N ALA A 91 -2.89 2.07 2.19
CA ALA A 91 -3.62 3.30 1.88
C ALA A 91 -2.71 4.36 1.24
N GLY A 92 -3.16 4.91 0.13
CA GLY A 92 -2.41 5.92 -0.60
C GLY A 92 -3.21 6.50 -1.76
N ILE A 93 -2.87 7.71 -2.13
CA ILE A 93 -3.48 8.44 -3.26
C ILE A 93 -2.40 8.93 -4.21
N ASN A 94 -2.79 9.11 -5.46
CA ASN A 94 -1.96 9.68 -6.50
C ASN A 94 -2.79 10.73 -7.27
N ILE A 95 -2.30 11.95 -7.30
CA ILE A 95 -2.92 13.07 -8.03
C ILE A 95 -1.85 13.60 -8.99
N PRO A 96 -1.94 13.29 -10.31
CA PRO A 96 -0.95 13.73 -11.27
C PRO A 96 -0.97 15.25 -11.43
N CYS A 97 0.22 15.87 -11.33
CA CYS A 97 0.44 17.31 -11.49
C CYS A 97 1.87 17.56 -11.99
N LEU A 98 2.07 18.65 -12.71
CA LEU A 98 3.39 19.19 -13.04
C LEU A 98 3.91 20.06 -11.91
N LEU A 99 5.22 20.14 -11.71
CA LEU A 99 5.81 21.13 -10.81
C LEU A 99 5.56 22.56 -11.29
N VAL A 100 5.71 22.76 -12.57
CA VAL A 100 5.40 24.01 -13.27
C VAL A 100 4.63 23.64 -14.54
N ASP A 101 3.47 24.26 -14.76
CA ASP A 101 2.69 24.10 -15.99
C ASP A 101 2.92 25.33 -16.90
N PRO A 102 3.73 25.21 -17.97
CA PRO A 102 4.00 26.36 -18.85
C PRO A 102 2.80 26.75 -19.73
N LYS A 103 1.78 25.89 -19.84
CA LYS A 103 0.58 26.16 -20.64
C LYS A 103 -0.54 26.85 -19.85
N ASP A 104 -0.62 26.53 -18.55
CA ASP A 104 -1.63 27.05 -17.63
C ASP A 104 -1.00 27.27 -16.24
N PRO A 105 -0.15 28.30 -16.07
CA PRO A 105 0.51 28.61 -14.81
C PRO A 105 -0.50 28.78 -13.68
N HIS A 106 -0.27 28.09 -12.55
CA HIS A 106 -1.16 28.00 -11.39
C HIS A 106 -2.53 27.37 -11.69
N GLY A 107 -2.68 26.71 -12.84
CA GLY A 107 -3.90 26.05 -13.27
C GLY A 107 -4.14 24.68 -12.64
N LYS A 108 -5.12 23.99 -13.20
CA LYS A 108 -5.65 22.71 -12.67
C LYS A 108 -4.59 21.62 -12.49
N TYR A 109 -3.60 21.57 -13.36
CA TYR A 109 -2.62 20.49 -13.42
C TYR A 109 -1.23 20.90 -12.91
N GLU A 110 -1.09 22.10 -12.35
CA GLU A 110 0.09 22.50 -11.60
C GLU A 110 -0.01 22.06 -10.12
N LEU A 111 1.09 21.65 -9.52
CA LEU A 111 1.14 21.18 -8.14
C LEU A 111 0.86 22.33 -7.17
N SER A 112 -0.33 22.38 -6.62
CA SER A 112 -0.73 23.33 -5.58
C SER A 112 -0.39 22.82 -4.17
N GLU A 113 -0.24 23.74 -3.19
CA GLU A 113 -0.09 23.38 -1.78
C GLU A 113 -1.20 22.44 -1.30
N ARG A 114 -2.45 22.66 -1.70
CA ARG A 114 -3.57 21.80 -1.35
C ARG A 114 -3.37 20.36 -1.83
N VAL A 115 -2.85 20.15 -3.04
CA VAL A 115 -2.55 18.80 -3.56
C VAL A 115 -1.36 18.22 -2.83
N TYR A 116 -0.32 19.02 -2.61
CA TYR A 116 0.86 18.62 -1.84
C TYR A 116 0.46 18.12 -0.45
N ASP A 117 -0.30 18.91 0.32
CA ASP A 117 -0.74 18.57 1.67
C ASP A 117 -1.63 17.33 1.68
N LYS A 118 -2.55 17.21 0.72
CA LYS A 118 -3.44 16.06 0.62
C LYS A 118 -2.64 14.78 0.38
N VAL A 119 -1.71 14.77 -0.57
CA VAL A 119 -0.91 13.58 -0.92
C VAL A 119 0.04 13.22 0.22
N THR A 120 0.73 14.19 0.81
CA THR A 120 1.66 13.94 1.94
C THR A 120 0.92 13.51 3.20
N SER A 121 -0.26 14.06 3.47
CA SER A 121 -1.08 13.69 4.62
C SER A 121 -1.49 12.21 4.58
N VAL A 122 -1.92 11.71 3.42
CA VAL A 122 -2.28 10.30 3.28
C VAL A 122 -1.05 9.41 3.20
N ASN A 123 -0.13 9.71 2.28
CA ASN A 123 0.94 8.78 1.91
C ASN A 123 2.14 8.79 2.87
N ILE A 124 2.33 9.84 3.65
CA ILE A 124 3.42 9.96 4.64
C ILE A 124 2.86 9.92 6.05
N LYS A 125 2.02 10.91 6.42
CA LYS A 125 1.48 11.01 7.79
C LYS A 125 0.63 9.80 8.13
N GLY A 126 -0.23 9.33 7.21
CA GLY A 126 -1.07 8.15 7.43
C GLY A 126 -0.25 6.89 7.69
N VAL A 127 0.80 6.66 6.89
CA VAL A 127 1.74 5.54 7.09
C VAL A 127 2.43 5.62 8.46
N TYR A 128 2.88 6.83 8.84
CA TYR A 128 3.49 7.06 10.15
C TYR A 128 2.52 6.78 11.30
N LEU A 129 1.31 7.33 11.27
CA LEU A 129 0.34 7.15 12.36
C LEU A 129 -0.04 5.68 12.56
N MET A 130 -0.29 4.97 11.48
CA MET A 130 -0.60 3.53 11.51
C MET A 130 0.60 2.72 12.03
N ALA A 131 1.80 2.99 11.53
CA ALA A 131 3.01 2.30 11.98
C ALA A 131 3.31 2.56 13.46
N GLN A 132 3.11 3.79 13.95
CA GLN A 132 3.31 4.11 15.35
C GLN A 132 2.28 3.40 16.24
N ALA A 133 1.00 3.46 15.90
CA ALA A 133 -0.06 2.85 16.69
C ALA A 133 0.09 1.32 16.79
N LEU A 134 0.30 0.63 15.67
CA LEU A 134 0.52 -0.81 15.66
C LEU A 134 1.92 -1.19 16.17
N GLY A 135 2.91 -0.34 15.95
CA GLY A 135 4.27 -0.51 16.48
C GLY A 135 4.30 -0.62 17.99
N HIS A 136 3.52 0.18 18.71
CA HIS A 136 3.36 0.05 20.17
C HIS A 136 2.80 -1.32 20.57
N GLU A 137 1.80 -1.82 19.84
CA GLU A 137 1.24 -3.15 20.10
C GLU A 137 2.27 -4.25 19.81
N PHE A 138 3.00 -4.16 18.69
CA PHE A 138 4.00 -5.14 18.29
C PHE A 138 5.18 -5.20 19.27
N VAL A 139 5.67 -4.05 19.72
CA VAL A 139 6.74 -3.99 20.74
C VAL A 139 6.27 -4.60 22.05
N ARG A 140 5.03 -4.33 22.50
CA ARG A 140 4.44 -4.90 23.70
C ARG A 140 4.30 -6.43 23.58
N ASN A 141 3.93 -6.91 22.38
CA ASN A 141 3.76 -8.34 22.09
C ASN A 141 5.10 -9.08 21.86
N GLY A 142 6.22 -8.36 21.72
CA GLY A 142 7.53 -8.93 21.39
C GLY A 142 7.59 -9.55 19.99
N SER A 143 6.66 -9.18 19.10
CA SER A 143 6.63 -9.68 17.72
C SER A 143 5.68 -8.84 16.86
N GLY A 144 6.01 -8.68 15.58
CA GLY A 144 5.15 -8.03 14.60
C GLY A 144 5.81 -7.85 13.24
N VAL A 145 5.00 -7.56 12.23
CA VAL A 145 5.49 -7.26 10.88
C VAL A 145 4.78 -6.01 10.34
N ILE A 146 5.57 -5.04 9.92
CA ILE A 146 5.09 -3.86 9.19
C ILE A 146 5.50 -4.00 7.73
N ILE A 147 4.53 -3.97 6.82
CA ILE A 147 4.73 -4.03 5.38
C ILE A 147 4.29 -2.69 4.79
N ASN A 148 5.22 -1.93 4.23
CA ASN A 148 4.97 -0.62 3.66
C ASN A 148 4.83 -0.73 2.13
N MET A 149 3.68 -0.29 1.59
CA MET A 149 3.47 -0.25 0.14
C MET A 149 4.08 1.03 -0.44
N SER A 150 5.23 0.85 -1.09
CA SER A 150 5.91 1.87 -1.88
C SER A 150 5.39 1.87 -3.33
N SER A 151 6.24 2.18 -4.29
CA SER A 151 5.99 2.13 -5.74
C SER A 151 7.32 2.13 -6.48
N GLU A 152 7.37 1.60 -7.70
CA GLU A 152 8.50 1.83 -8.61
C GLU A 152 8.79 3.32 -8.80
N SER A 153 7.75 4.17 -8.83
CA SER A 153 7.89 5.63 -8.93
C SER A 153 8.70 6.23 -7.77
N GLY A 154 8.67 5.61 -6.59
CA GLY A 154 9.49 6.03 -5.44
C GLY A 154 10.97 5.66 -5.59
N LEU A 155 11.34 4.81 -6.55
CA LEU A 155 12.72 4.40 -6.83
C LEU A 155 13.31 5.21 -7.99
N GLU A 156 12.52 5.49 -9.04
CA GLU A 156 12.98 6.11 -10.29
C GLU A 156 12.47 7.54 -10.50
N GLY A 157 11.46 7.98 -9.76
CA GLY A 157 10.68 9.15 -10.11
C GLY A 157 9.61 8.85 -11.17
N SER A 158 8.75 9.81 -11.46
CA SER A 158 7.73 9.66 -12.51
C SER A 158 7.25 11.03 -12.97
N GLU A 159 7.30 11.29 -14.28
CA GLU A 159 6.80 12.51 -14.89
C GLU A 159 5.30 12.70 -14.60
N GLY A 160 4.93 13.92 -14.18
CA GLY A 160 3.57 14.26 -13.78
C GLY A 160 3.13 13.67 -12.41
N GLN A 161 4.04 13.06 -11.64
CA GLN A 161 3.73 12.42 -10.37
C GLN A 161 4.79 12.71 -9.30
N SER A 162 5.45 13.86 -9.36
CA SER A 162 6.62 14.17 -8.52
C SER A 162 6.32 14.03 -7.03
N ILE A 163 5.20 14.62 -6.55
CA ILE A 163 4.84 14.53 -5.14
C ILE A 163 4.50 13.09 -4.71
N TYR A 164 3.81 12.32 -5.56
CA TYR A 164 3.54 10.91 -5.29
C TYR A 164 4.85 10.12 -5.18
N ALA A 165 5.75 10.27 -6.16
CA ALA A 165 7.06 9.61 -6.16
C ALA A 165 7.88 9.96 -4.91
N ALA A 166 7.91 11.24 -4.53
CA ALA A 166 8.57 11.70 -3.32
C ALA A 166 8.00 11.03 -2.06
N THR A 167 6.65 10.93 -1.94
CA THR A 167 6.04 10.26 -0.79
C THR A 167 6.38 8.77 -0.75
N LYS A 168 6.44 8.10 -1.91
CA LYS A 168 6.79 6.67 -1.98
C LYS A 168 8.26 6.40 -1.66
N ASN A 169 9.15 7.35 -1.99
CA ASN A 169 10.55 7.28 -1.54
C ASN A 169 10.70 7.57 -0.04
N ALA A 170 9.89 8.47 0.52
CA ALA A 170 9.83 8.66 1.98
C ALA A 170 9.45 7.36 2.70
N VAL A 171 8.48 6.60 2.16
CA VAL A 171 8.09 5.28 2.68
C VAL A 171 9.24 4.27 2.62
N ASN A 172 10.08 4.30 1.56
CA ASN A 172 11.30 3.49 1.50
C ASN A 172 12.30 3.88 2.60
N SER A 173 12.42 5.18 2.90
CA SER A 173 13.26 5.68 3.98
C SER A 173 12.73 5.24 5.36
N PHE A 174 11.43 5.32 5.60
CA PHE A 174 10.79 4.80 6.82
C PHE A 174 11.07 3.31 6.99
N THR A 175 10.95 2.52 5.94
CA THR A 175 11.23 1.08 5.98
C THR A 175 12.64 0.80 6.48
N ARG A 176 13.64 1.52 5.96
CA ARG A 176 15.04 1.38 6.39
C ARG A 176 15.30 1.88 7.80
N SER A 177 14.68 2.98 8.22
CA SER A 177 14.88 3.58 9.53
C SER A 177 14.19 2.77 10.62
N TRP A 178 12.90 2.49 10.44
CA TRP A 178 12.11 1.74 11.44
C TRP A 178 12.59 0.29 11.60
N SER A 179 13.19 -0.29 10.56
CA SER A 179 13.80 -1.61 10.72
C SER A 179 14.93 -1.59 11.76
N LYS A 180 15.77 -0.54 11.76
CA LYS A 180 16.85 -0.39 12.74
C LYS A 180 16.33 -0.09 14.14
N GLU A 181 15.23 0.67 14.24
CA GLU A 181 14.62 1.04 15.52
C GLU A 181 13.89 -0.14 16.18
N LEU A 182 13.13 -0.92 15.38
CA LEU A 182 12.18 -1.90 15.87
C LEU A 182 12.73 -3.34 15.88
N GLY A 183 13.80 -3.62 15.15
CA GLY A 183 14.37 -4.98 15.05
C GLY A 183 14.76 -5.60 16.40
N ARG A 184 15.26 -4.79 17.33
CA ARG A 184 15.60 -5.23 18.70
C ARG A 184 14.39 -5.74 19.51
N TYR A 185 13.17 -5.38 19.09
CA TYR A 185 11.91 -5.79 19.70
C TYR A 185 11.26 -6.93 18.92
N ASN A 186 11.99 -7.58 18.01
CA ASN A 186 11.48 -8.65 17.15
C ASN A 186 10.29 -8.19 16.26
N VAL A 187 10.33 -6.92 15.82
CA VAL A 187 9.36 -6.35 14.88
C VAL A 187 10.06 -6.12 13.55
N ARG A 188 9.62 -6.81 12.50
CA ARG A 188 10.16 -6.66 11.15
C ARG A 188 9.47 -5.51 10.41
N VAL A 189 10.25 -4.78 9.62
CA VAL A 189 9.75 -3.74 8.72
C VAL A 189 10.30 -4.01 7.34
N VAL A 190 9.43 -4.15 6.35
CA VAL A 190 9.76 -4.43 4.96
C VAL A 190 8.90 -3.60 4.02
N GLY A 191 9.35 -3.40 2.80
CA GLY A 191 8.64 -2.66 1.77
C GLY A 191 8.33 -3.51 0.54
N VAL A 192 7.29 -3.12 -0.16
CA VAL A 192 6.92 -3.65 -1.48
C VAL A 192 6.72 -2.48 -2.42
N ALA A 193 7.36 -2.49 -3.59
CA ALA A 193 7.30 -1.46 -4.62
C ALA A 193 6.67 -2.03 -5.91
N PRO A 194 5.33 -1.97 -6.05
CA PRO A 194 4.67 -2.39 -7.28
C PRO A 194 5.01 -1.47 -8.45
N GLY A 195 5.12 -2.06 -9.64
CA GLY A 195 5.21 -1.35 -10.91
C GLY A 195 3.86 -1.23 -11.62
N ILE A 196 3.87 -1.39 -12.96
CA ILE A 196 2.66 -1.37 -13.76
C ILE A 196 1.85 -2.65 -13.50
N LEU A 197 0.64 -2.46 -12.98
CA LEU A 197 -0.31 -3.53 -12.70
C LEU A 197 -1.56 -3.39 -13.57
N GLU A 198 -2.41 -4.41 -13.54
CA GLU A 198 -3.79 -4.34 -14.01
C GLU A 198 -4.55 -3.17 -13.35
N ALA A 199 -5.66 -2.75 -13.98
CA ALA A 199 -6.39 -1.56 -13.52
C ALA A 199 -6.93 -1.73 -12.10
N THR A 200 -6.76 -0.68 -11.29
CA THR A 200 -7.34 -0.56 -9.96
C THR A 200 -8.30 0.63 -9.91
N GLY A 201 -9.06 0.77 -8.82
CA GLY A 201 -9.93 1.91 -8.59
C GLY A 201 -9.21 3.28 -8.52
N LEU A 202 -7.88 3.29 -8.39
CA LEU A 202 -7.09 4.52 -8.50
C LEU A 202 -7.03 5.09 -9.94
N ARG A 203 -7.26 4.26 -10.95
CA ARG A 203 -7.24 4.66 -12.36
C ARG A 203 -8.62 5.18 -12.78
N THR A 204 -9.05 6.29 -12.20
CA THR A 204 -10.27 6.98 -12.62
C THR A 204 -10.04 7.78 -13.91
N LEU A 205 -11.12 8.17 -14.60
CA LEU A 205 -11.00 9.05 -15.78
C LEU A 205 -10.27 10.34 -15.44
N ALA A 206 -10.58 10.97 -14.30
CA ALA A 206 -9.90 12.19 -13.85
C ALA A 206 -8.38 11.98 -13.63
N TYR A 207 -7.97 10.83 -13.13
CA TYR A 207 -6.56 10.46 -13.03
C TYR A 207 -5.92 10.30 -14.42
N GLU A 208 -6.59 9.60 -15.34
CA GLU A 208 -6.08 9.39 -16.70
C GLU A 208 -5.98 10.71 -17.49
N GLU A 209 -6.96 11.60 -17.37
CA GLU A 209 -6.92 12.94 -17.96
C GLU A 209 -5.75 13.76 -17.42
N ALA A 210 -5.58 13.81 -16.10
CA ALA A 210 -4.48 14.53 -15.47
C ALA A 210 -3.11 13.96 -15.90
N LEU A 211 -2.95 12.65 -15.89
CA LEU A 211 -1.68 12.02 -16.28
C LEU A 211 -1.38 12.19 -17.77
N SER A 212 -2.40 12.10 -18.63
CA SER A 212 -2.25 12.35 -20.06
C SER A 212 -1.83 13.80 -20.35
N TYR A 213 -2.47 14.75 -19.68
CA TYR A 213 -2.12 16.16 -19.79
C TYR A 213 -0.66 16.40 -19.40
N THR A 214 -0.23 15.90 -18.24
CA THR A 214 1.14 16.08 -17.74
C THR A 214 2.20 15.49 -18.65
N ARG A 215 1.85 14.49 -19.46
CA ARG A 215 2.75 13.80 -20.40
C ARG A 215 2.60 14.28 -21.85
N GLY A 216 1.71 15.22 -22.12
CA GLY A 216 1.46 15.71 -23.47
C GLY A 216 0.93 14.66 -24.45
N ILE A 217 0.17 13.68 -23.97
CA ILE A 217 -0.42 12.58 -24.75
C ILE A 217 -1.94 12.55 -24.58
N THR A 218 -2.64 11.79 -25.42
CA THR A 218 -4.08 11.58 -25.25
C THR A 218 -4.36 10.50 -24.20
N VAL A 219 -5.58 10.48 -23.64
CA VAL A 219 -6.05 9.41 -22.75
C VAL A 219 -6.02 8.05 -23.47
N GLU A 220 -6.31 8.05 -24.78
CA GLU A 220 -6.25 6.83 -25.58
C GLU A 220 -4.82 6.29 -25.69
N ASP A 221 -3.83 7.16 -25.91
CA ASP A 221 -2.42 6.75 -25.96
C ASP A 221 -1.90 6.30 -24.60
N LEU A 222 -2.34 6.96 -23.53
CA LEU A 222 -2.06 6.49 -22.17
C LEU A 222 -2.59 5.07 -21.95
N ARG A 223 -3.84 4.80 -22.34
CA ARG A 223 -4.47 3.47 -22.24
C ARG A 223 -3.78 2.43 -23.13
N LYS A 224 -3.34 2.80 -24.35
CA LYS A 224 -2.49 1.95 -25.19
C LYS A 224 -1.15 1.63 -24.54
N GLY A 225 -0.55 2.61 -23.87
CA GLY A 225 0.70 2.46 -23.12
C GLY A 225 0.60 1.42 -21.98
N TYR A 226 -0.52 1.35 -21.31
CA TYR A 226 -0.77 0.31 -20.30
C TYR A 226 -0.96 -1.08 -20.88
N LYS A 227 -1.45 -1.20 -22.13
CA LYS A 227 -1.58 -2.46 -22.84
C LYS A 227 -0.26 -2.88 -23.50
N ASN A 228 0.51 -1.89 -23.95
CA ASN A 228 1.79 -2.09 -24.60
C ASN A 228 2.93 -2.02 -23.59
N THR A 229 3.21 -3.12 -22.97
CA THR A 229 4.21 -3.25 -21.91
C THR A 229 5.63 -3.44 -22.43
N LYS A 230 6.00 -2.84 -23.58
CA LYS A 230 7.36 -2.90 -24.15
C LYS A 230 8.44 -2.43 -23.17
N THR A 231 8.08 -1.53 -22.24
CA THR A 231 8.99 -1.06 -21.19
C THR A 231 9.11 -2.04 -20.01
N THR A 232 8.28 -3.08 -19.96
CA THR A 232 8.32 -4.12 -18.93
C THR A 232 8.95 -5.37 -19.53
N PRO A 233 10.14 -5.80 -19.10
CA PRO A 233 10.84 -6.96 -19.68
C PRO A 233 10.00 -8.25 -19.72
N LEU A 234 9.11 -8.48 -18.73
CA LEU A 234 8.17 -9.60 -18.76
C LEU A 234 7.04 -9.46 -19.81
N GLY A 235 6.96 -8.33 -20.53
CA GLY A 235 6.02 -8.13 -21.65
C GLY A 235 4.55 -8.02 -21.25
N ARG A 236 4.23 -7.83 -19.96
CA ARG A 236 2.85 -7.69 -19.45
C ARG A 236 2.76 -6.83 -18.20
N SER A 237 1.59 -6.33 -17.89
CA SER A 237 1.27 -5.79 -16.58
C SER A 237 1.25 -6.91 -15.54
N GLY A 238 1.62 -6.58 -14.29
CA GLY A 238 1.48 -7.49 -13.17
C GLY A 238 0.02 -7.63 -12.75
N LYS A 239 -0.32 -8.75 -12.10
CA LYS A 239 -1.61 -8.98 -11.45
C LYS A 239 -1.54 -8.49 -10.01
N LEU A 240 -2.68 -8.08 -9.45
CA LEU A 240 -2.76 -7.69 -8.03
C LEU A 240 -2.38 -8.85 -7.11
N THR A 241 -2.73 -10.07 -7.50
CA THR A 241 -2.37 -11.30 -6.78
C THR A 241 -0.86 -11.55 -6.72
N GLU A 242 -0.07 -11.09 -7.71
CA GLU A 242 1.39 -11.23 -7.67
C GLU A 242 2.00 -10.33 -6.59
N VAL A 243 1.42 -9.15 -6.37
CA VAL A 243 1.79 -8.29 -5.23
C VAL A 243 1.34 -8.90 -3.91
N ALA A 244 0.10 -9.39 -3.83
CA ALA A 244 -0.45 -10.01 -2.63
C ALA A 244 0.38 -11.24 -2.20
N ASN A 245 0.81 -12.07 -3.13
CA ASN A 245 1.66 -13.24 -2.84
C ASN A 245 2.98 -12.84 -2.16
N LEU A 246 3.63 -11.76 -2.62
CA LEU A 246 4.83 -11.27 -1.95
C LEU A 246 4.51 -10.71 -0.56
N VAL A 247 3.42 -9.97 -0.41
CA VAL A 247 2.99 -9.43 0.90
C VAL A 247 2.77 -10.57 1.89
N LEU A 248 2.06 -11.63 1.51
CA LEU A 248 1.82 -12.79 2.38
C LEU A 248 3.12 -13.51 2.75
N PHE A 249 4.02 -13.71 1.78
CA PHE A 249 5.32 -14.28 2.05
C PHE A 249 6.11 -13.43 3.06
N LEU A 250 6.17 -12.13 2.85
CA LEU A 250 6.86 -11.20 3.76
C LEU A 250 6.21 -11.13 5.15
N ALA A 251 4.89 -11.31 5.25
CA ALA A 251 4.17 -11.39 6.52
C ALA A 251 4.46 -12.67 7.30
N SER A 252 4.84 -13.73 6.62
CA SER A 252 5.03 -15.06 7.18
C SER A 252 6.37 -15.22 7.92
N ASP A 253 6.47 -16.29 8.73
CA ASP A 253 7.71 -16.67 9.41
C ASP A 253 8.79 -17.17 8.44
N ARG A 254 8.42 -17.45 7.15
CA ARG A 254 9.36 -17.83 6.08
C ARG A 254 10.28 -16.66 5.69
N ALA A 255 9.85 -15.42 5.97
CA ALA A 255 10.62 -14.21 5.73
C ALA A 255 11.30 -13.68 7.02
N SER A 256 11.52 -14.52 8.03
CA SER A 256 11.99 -14.10 9.37
C SER A 256 13.33 -13.35 9.38
N TYR A 257 14.19 -13.55 8.38
CA TYR A 257 15.47 -12.83 8.26
C TYR A 257 15.45 -11.71 7.20
N ILE A 258 14.26 -11.40 6.64
CA ILE A 258 14.08 -10.31 5.68
C ILE A 258 13.62 -9.06 6.43
N HIS A 259 14.44 -7.99 6.38
CA HIS A 259 14.24 -6.81 7.19
C HIS A 259 14.92 -5.57 6.57
N GLY A 260 14.27 -4.41 6.61
CA GLY A 260 14.84 -3.13 6.17
C GLY A 260 14.99 -2.94 4.65
N VAL A 261 14.40 -3.82 3.84
CA VAL A 261 14.48 -3.80 2.38
C VAL A 261 13.12 -3.56 1.74
N THR A 262 13.11 -2.95 0.56
CA THR A 262 11.92 -2.81 -0.27
C THR A 262 12.10 -3.66 -1.52
N TYR A 263 11.16 -4.59 -1.74
CA TYR A 263 11.16 -5.48 -2.89
C TYR A 263 10.37 -4.88 -4.05
N ASN A 264 10.99 -4.86 -5.21
CA ASN A 264 10.36 -4.40 -6.44
C ASN A 264 9.52 -5.52 -7.09
N VAL A 265 8.27 -5.23 -7.42
CA VAL A 265 7.35 -6.12 -8.14
C VAL A 265 6.91 -5.41 -9.43
N ALA A 266 7.85 -5.27 -10.38
CA ALA A 266 7.69 -4.42 -11.56
C ALA A 266 8.04 -5.13 -12.88
N GLY A 267 8.12 -6.46 -12.89
CA GLY A 267 8.39 -7.22 -14.11
C GLY A 267 9.72 -6.90 -14.80
N GLY A 268 10.70 -6.41 -14.03
CA GLY A 268 12.04 -6.03 -14.53
C GLY A 268 12.14 -4.60 -15.09
N LYS A 269 11.05 -3.82 -15.04
CA LYS A 269 11.02 -2.44 -15.56
C LYS A 269 11.93 -1.51 -14.73
N THR A 270 11.90 -1.66 -13.43
CA THR A 270 12.64 -0.81 -12.50
C THR A 270 13.79 -1.59 -11.89
N ARG A 271 14.96 -0.99 -11.80
CA ARG A 271 16.10 -1.51 -11.04
C ARG A 271 15.96 -1.04 -9.60
N GLY A 272 15.84 -1.96 -8.68
CA GLY A 272 15.73 -1.68 -7.24
C GLY A 272 17.02 -1.15 -6.64
#